data_1ad2ede5c23c9fc04a1e67002bede2d1
#
_entry.id   1ad2ede5c23c9fc04a1e67002bede2d1
#
_cell.length_a   1.000
_cell.length_b   1.000
_cell.length_c   1.000
_cell.angle_alpha   90.00
_cell.angle_beta   90.00
_cell.angle_gamma   90.00
#
_symmetry.space_group_name_H-M   'P 1'
#
loop_
_entity.id
_entity.type
_entity.pdbx_description
1 polymer ?
#
loop_
_entity_poly.entity_id
_entity_poly.type
_entity_poly.pdbx_seq_one_letter_code
_entity_poly.pdbx_strand_id
1 'polypeptide(L)'
;MADFSEWSSKQLQPHLPGEVSGANSANTTTTGTLMAEAGQYELRFVCEGPPAAELSVSTTAGAEVLAPTQVPCDGQVFTAQVLLPTEGADLEMSPRDGVEARFAYKLVPTGQP
;
A
#
# COMPACT_ATOMS: atom_id res chain seq x y z
N MET A 1 -24.36 2.79 5.04
CA MET A 1 -23.17 2.08 4.57
C MET A 1 -22.08 3.07 4.25
N ALA A 2 -20.89 2.84 4.76
CA ALA A 2 -19.76 3.73 4.48
C ALA A 2 -19.34 3.58 3.03
N ASP A 3 -19.12 4.71 2.35
CA ASP A 3 -18.58 4.66 1.01
C ASP A 3 -17.07 4.44 1.06
N PHE A 4 -16.45 4.28 -0.12
CA PHE A 4 -15.03 3.99 -0.20
C PHE A 4 -14.17 5.10 0.43
N SER A 5 -14.51 6.36 0.19
CA SER A 5 -13.76 7.48 0.76
C SER A 5 -13.81 7.47 2.28
N GLU A 6 -14.99 7.21 2.83
CA GLU A 6 -15.15 7.16 4.28
C GLU A 6 -14.36 5.99 4.87
N TRP A 7 -14.44 4.81 4.22
CA TRP A 7 -13.68 3.66 4.65
C TRP A 7 -12.19 3.95 4.66
N SER A 8 -11.67 4.49 3.55
CA SER A 8 -10.24 4.71 3.43
C SER A 8 -9.72 5.75 4.41
N SER A 9 -10.52 6.76 4.71
CA SER A 9 -10.09 7.81 5.64
C SER A 9 -9.96 7.30 7.08
N LYS A 10 -10.65 6.21 7.41
CA LYS A 10 -10.60 5.63 8.74
C LYS A 10 -9.48 4.62 8.90
N GLN A 11 -8.90 4.16 7.78
CA GLN A 11 -7.84 3.17 7.83
C GLN A 11 -6.50 3.83 8.15
N LEU A 12 -5.61 3.05 8.75
CA LEU A 12 -4.21 3.45 8.94
C LEU A 12 -4.03 4.72 9.76
N GLN A 13 -4.96 4.97 10.69
CA GLN A 13 -4.84 6.06 11.64
C GLN A 13 -3.77 5.72 12.68
N PRO A 14 -3.12 6.70 13.30
CA PRO A 14 -3.23 8.14 13.04
C PRO A 14 -2.36 8.58 11.86
N HIS A 15 -2.61 9.79 11.38
CA HIS A 15 -1.75 10.38 10.36
C HIS A 15 -0.46 10.86 11.02
N LEU A 16 0.67 10.54 10.41
CA LEU A 16 1.99 10.82 10.96
C LEU A 16 2.72 11.83 10.07
N PRO A 17 3.63 12.63 10.65
CA PRO A 17 4.36 13.61 9.86
C PRO A 17 5.17 12.94 8.74
N GLY A 18 5.12 13.52 7.56
CA GLY A 18 5.89 13.04 6.42
C GLY A 18 5.32 11.83 5.71
N GLU A 19 4.20 11.30 6.16
CA GLU A 19 3.61 10.15 5.50
C GLU A 19 3.01 10.52 4.14
N VAL A 20 3.03 9.56 3.21
CA VAL A 20 2.29 9.66 1.96
C VAL A 20 1.35 8.47 1.89
N SER A 21 0.14 8.68 1.42
CA SER A 21 -0.87 7.65 1.47
C SER A 21 -1.75 7.64 0.22
N GLY A 22 -2.44 6.53 0.03
CA GLY A 22 -3.38 6.38 -1.07
C GLY A 22 -4.36 5.26 -0.79
N ALA A 23 -5.33 5.12 -1.69
CA ALA A 23 -6.33 4.07 -1.59
C ALA A 23 -6.88 3.76 -2.97
N ASN A 24 -7.18 2.49 -3.20
CA ASN A 24 -7.72 2.02 -4.48
C ASN A 24 -8.79 0.97 -4.23
N SER A 25 -9.65 0.79 -5.23
CA SER A 25 -10.65 -0.28 -5.20
C SER A 25 -10.63 -0.93 -6.58
N ALA A 26 -10.53 -2.26 -6.61
CA ALA A 26 -10.45 -2.97 -7.89
C ALA A 26 -10.71 -4.45 -7.70
N ASN A 27 -11.12 -5.13 -8.79
CA ASN A 27 -11.22 -6.59 -8.80
C ASN A 27 -10.18 -7.23 -9.72
N THR A 28 -9.28 -6.42 -10.25
CA THR A 28 -8.15 -6.89 -11.07
C THR A 28 -6.90 -6.18 -10.57
N THR A 29 -5.75 -6.54 -11.15
CA THR A 29 -4.50 -5.90 -10.78
C THR A 29 -4.59 -4.39 -10.97
N THR A 30 -4.20 -3.65 -9.96
CA THR A 30 -4.18 -2.19 -10.00
C THR A 30 -2.88 -1.68 -9.41
N THR A 31 -2.50 -0.48 -9.78
CA THR A 31 -1.27 0.13 -9.29
C THR A 31 -1.59 1.48 -8.66
N GLY A 32 -1.06 1.69 -7.45
CA GLY A 32 -1.12 2.99 -6.80
C GLY A 32 0.26 3.57 -6.73
N THR A 33 0.39 4.87 -7.01
CA THR A 33 1.69 5.55 -6.99
C THR A 33 1.73 6.54 -5.84
N LEU A 34 2.80 6.45 -5.03
CA LEU A 34 3.04 7.38 -3.96
C LEU A 34 4.30 8.18 -4.27
N MET A 35 4.19 9.51 -4.19
CA MET A 35 5.30 10.39 -4.50
C MET A 35 6.11 10.64 -3.24
N ALA A 36 6.91 9.65 -2.87
CA ALA A 36 7.76 9.71 -1.69
C ALA A 36 9.20 9.94 -2.10
N GLU A 37 9.95 10.69 -1.30
CA GLU A 37 11.37 10.93 -1.57
C GLU A 37 12.15 9.65 -1.28
N ALA A 38 13.35 9.55 -1.84
CA ALA A 38 14.23 8.42 -1.54
C ALA A 38 14.49 8.34 -0.04
N GLY A 39 14.51 7.12 0.51
CA GLY A 39 14.74 6.94 1.93
C GLY A 39 14.11 5.66 2.45
N GLN A 40 14.14 5.51 3.77
CA GLN A 40 13.59 4.33 4.44
C GLN A 40 12.19 4.63 4.95
N TYR A 41 11.31 3.66 4.77
CA TYR A 41 9.90 3.81 5.14
C TYR A 41 9.37 2.53 5.74
N GLU A 42 8.32 2.68 6.55
CA GLU A 42 7.48 1.55 6.92
C GLU A 42 6.24 1.61 6.05
N LEU A 43 6.04 0.56 5.26
CA LEU A 43 4.81 0.43 4.48
C LEU A 43 3.72 -0.15 5.36
N ARG A 44 2.56 0.49 5.38
CA ARG A 44 1.37 -0.04 6.06
C ARG A 44 0.29 -0.20 5.01
N PHE A 45 -0.31 -1.39 4.99
CA PHE A 45 -1.23 -1.76 3.92
C PHE A 45 -2.40 -2.52 4.52
N VAL A 46 -3.61 -2.14 4.11
CA VAL A 46 -4.85 -2.79 4.54
C VAL A 46 -5.64 -3.20 3.31
N CYS A 47 -6.16 -4.42 3.32
CA CYS A 47 -7.00 -4.94 2.25
C CYS A 47 -8.26 -5.55 2.85
N GLU A 48 -9.39 -5.37 2.17
CA GLU A 48 -10.66 -6.02 2.53
C GLU A 48 -11.36 -6.47 1.26
N GLY A 49 -12.04 -7.60 1.36
CA GLY A 49 -12.88 -8.15 0.28
C GLY A 49 -12.50 -9.57 -0.07
N PRO A 50 -11.46 -9.80 -0.88
CA PRO A 50 -11.07 -11.17 -1.24
C PRO A 50 -10.34 -11.85 -0.07
N PRO A 51 -10.08 -13.18 -0.18
CA PRO A 51 -9.33 -13.86 0.88
C PRO A 51 -7.90 -13.33 1.01
N ALA A 52 -7.30 -12.90 -0.11
CA ALA A 52 -5.94 -12.39 -0.07
C ALA A 52 -5.68 -11.55 -1.31
N ALA A 53 -4.60 -10.78 -1.29
CA ALA A 53 -4.12 -10.05 -2.46
C ALA A 53 -2.61 -10.16 -2.51
N GLU A 54 -2.06 -10.09 -3.72
CA GLU A 54 -0.62 -10.06 -3.89
C GLU A 54 -0.17 -8.61 -3.98
N LEU A 55 0.80 -8.25 -3.16
CA LEU A 55 1.32 -6.89 -3.10
C LEU A 55 2.80 -6.90 -3.46
N SER A 56 3.19 -6.03 -4.36
CA SER A 56 4.60 -5.78 -4.63
C SER A 56 4.83 -4.27 -4.73
N VAL A 57 6.06 -3.85 -4.49
CA VAL A 57 6.41 -2.43 -4.53
C VAL A 57 7.69 -2.27 -5.34
N SER A 58 7.67 -1.30 -6.24
CA SER A 58 8.87 -0.92 -6.98
C SER A 58 8.97 0.59 -6.99
N THR A 59 10.16 1.11 -7.32
CA THR A 59 10.28 2.55 -7.53
C THR A 59 9.65 2.89 -8.87
N THR A 60 9.35 4.17 -9.08
CA THR A 60 8.82 4.60 -10.38
C THR A 60 9.87 4.43 -11.48
N ALA A 61 11.14 4.28 -11.11
CA ALA A 61 12.21 3.97 -12.06
C ALA A 61 12.31 2.47 -12.37
N GLY A 62 11.53 1.63 -11.69
CA GLY A 62 11.45 0.21 -11.99
C GLY A 62 12.24 -0.72 -11.09
N ALA A 63 12.88 -0.20 -10.04
CA ALA A 63 13.64 -1.05 -9.12
C ALA A 63 12.71 -1.69 -8.09
N GLU A 64 12.76 -3.02 -7.96
CA GLU A 64 11.92 -3.71 -6.99
C GLU A 64 12.42 -3.44 -5.58
N VAL A 65 11.49 -3.06 -4.68
CA VAL A 65 11.82 -2.81 -3.27
C VAL A 65 11.05 -3.73 -2.33
N LEU A 66 9.97 -4.33 -2.78
CA LEU A 66 9.28 -5.38 -2.05
C LEU A 66 8.83 -6.43 -3.07
N ALA A 67 9.35 -7.64 -2.95
CA ALA A 67 8.98 -8.74 -3.83
C ALA A 67 7.50 -9.11 -3.63
N PRO A 68 6.84 -9.70 -4.65
CA PRO A 68 5.44 -10.06 -4.52
C PRO A 68 5.18 -10.87 -3.25
N THR A 69 4.21 -10.43 -2.46
CA THR A 69 3.91 -10.98 -1.15
C THR A 69 2.40 -11.15 -1.02
N GLN A 70 1.97 -12.29 -0.50
CA GLN A 70 0.56 -12.53 -0.22
C GLN A 70 0.17 -11.81 1.06
N VAL A 71 -0.89 -11.03 0.99
CA VAL A 71 -1.40 -10.27 2.14
C VAL A 71 -2.84 -10.71 2.40
N PRO A 72 -3.18 -11.15 3.62
CA PRO A 72 -4.58 -11.47 3.91
C PRO A 72 -5.43 -10.21 3.82
N CYS A 73 -6.61 -10.34 3.22
CA CYS A 73 -7.54 -9.21 3.10
C CYS A 73 -8.59 -9.30 4.20
N ASP A 74 -8.12 -9.25 5.44
CA ASP A 74 -8.97 -9.42 6.63
C ASP A 74 -9.16 -8.12 7.41
N GLY A 75 -8.75 -7.00 6.83
CA GLY A 75 -8.87 -5.70 7.48
C GLY A 75 -7.77 -5.37 8.46
N GLN A 76 -6.82 -6.28 8.66
CA GLN A 76 -5.70 -6.01 9.55
C GLN A 76 -4.55 -5.35 8.78
N VAL A 77 -3.73 -4.58 9.51
CA VAL A 77 -2.63 -3.85 8.90
C VAL A 77 -1.46 -4.79 8.65
N PHE A 78 -1.02 -4.86 7.40
CA PHE A 78 0.21 -5.52 7.02
C PHE A 78 1.32 -4.47 6.99
N THR A 79 2.46 -4.76 7.61
CA THR A 79 3.59 -3.83 7.64
C THR A 79 4.84 -4.46 7.04
N ALA A 80 5.64 -3.63 6.38
CA ALA A 80 6.91 -4.06 5.82
C ALA A 80 7.86 -2.88 5.78
N GLN A 81 9.16 -3.16 5.95
CA GLN A 81 10.18 -2.12 5.82
C GLN A 81 10.60 -2.05 4.36
N VAL A 82 10.61 -0.85 3.81
CA VAL A 82 11.02 -0.65 2.42
C VAL A 82 12.05 0.45 2.34
N LEU A 83 13.00 0.29 1.40
CA LEU A 83 14.00 1.30 1.12
C LEU A 83 13.80 1.75 -0.31
N LEU A 84 13.55 3.06 -0.49
CA LEU A 84 13.42 3.63 -1.83
C LEU A 84 14.75 4.23 -2.23
N PRO A 85 15.47 3.58 -3.17
CA PRO A 85 16.74 4.14 -3.65
C PRO A 85 16.55 5.39 -4.49
N THR A 86 15.37 5.55 -5.07
CA THR A 86 15.04 6.75 -5.84
C THR A 86 13.63 7.19 -5.48
N GLU A 87 13.26 8.38 -5.90
CA GLU A 87 11.95 8.97 -5.61
C GLU A 87 10.83 8.18 -6.25
N GLY A 88 9.72 8.03 -5.50
CA GLY A 88 8.48 7.47 -6.02
C GLY A 88 8.35 5.98 -5.80
N ALA A 89 7.16 5.54 -5.42
CA ALA A 89 6.85 4.13 -5.19
C ALA A 89 5.58 3.75 -5.92
N ASP A 90 5.64 2.64 -6.66
CA ASP A 90 4.49 2.02 -7.31
C ASP A 90 4.13 0.77 -6.54
N LEU A 91 2.90 0.72 -6.01
CA LEU A 91 2.39 -0.45 -5.34
C LEU A 91 1.47 -1.19 -6.30
N GLU A 92 1.83 -2.41 -6.65
CA GLU A 92 0.99 -3.24 -7.50
C GLU A 92 0.22 -4.20 -6.63
N MET A 93 -1.11 -4.19 -6.77
CA MET A 93 -2.01 -4.96 -5.93
C MET A 93 -2.90 -5.83 -6.81
N SER A 94 -2.89 -7.15 -6.56
CA SER A 94 -3.66 -8.10 -7.35
C SER A 94 -4.62 -8.86 -6.41
N PRO A 95 -5.92 -8.54 -6.41
CA PRO A 95 -6.87 -9.27 -5.59
C PRO A 95 -7.03 -10.69 -6.13
N ARG A 96 -7.17 -11.65 -5.22
CA ARG A 96 -7.36 -13.04 -5.61
C ARG A 96 -8.79 -13.27 -6.07
N ASP A 97 -8.93 -14.24 -6.98
CA ASP A 97 -10.22 -14.78 -7.42
C ASP A 97 -11.13 -13.74 -8.07
N GLY A 98 -10.58 -12.61 -8.51
CA GLY A 98 -11.38 -11.58 -9.16
C GLY A 98 -12.41 -10.92 -8.27
N VAL A 99 -12.28 -11.08 -6.96
CA VAL A 99 -13.19 -10.46 -5.99
C VAL A 99 -12.78 -9.01 -5.77
N GLU A 100 -13.75 -8.11 -5.81
CA GLU A 100 -13.44 -6.71 -5.61
C GLU A 100 -12.85 -6.46 -4.23
N ALA A 101 -11.72 -5.74 -4.20
CA ALA A 101 -11.00 -5.44 -2.98
C ALA A 101 -10.94 -3.94 -2.76
N ARG A 102 -10.85 -3.56 -1.50
CA ARG A 102 -10.55 -2.18 -1.11
C ARG A 102 -9.17 -2.19 -0.48
N PHE A 103 -8.33 -1.28 -0.95
CA PHE A 103 -6.94 -1.16 -0.49
C PHE A 103 -6.71 0.22 0.08
N ALA A 104 -6.04 0.29 1.23
CA ALA A 104 -5.53 1.55 1.77
C ALA A 104 -4.07 1.31 2.15
N TYR A 105 -3.20 2.28 1.87
CA TYR A 105 -1.78 2.09 2.08
C TYR A 105 -1.11 3.42 2.36
N LYS A 106 0.03 3.35 3.04
CA LYS A 106 0.83 4.54 3.28
C LYS A 106 2.28 4.16 3.54
N LEU A 107 3.16 5.13 3.30
CA LEU A 107 4.58 5.04 3.62
C LEU A 107 4.88 6.05 4.71
N VAL A 108 5.41 5.57 5.82
CA VAL A 108 5.78 6.39 6.96
C VAL A 108 7.29 6.45 7.03
N PRO A 109 7.90 7.65 7.00
CA PRO A 109 9.36 7.73 7.07
C PRO A 109 9.87 7.12 8.37
N THR A 110 10.87 6.23 8.25
CA THR A 110 11.53 5.65 9.41
C THR A 110 13.03 5.93 9.37
N GLY A 111 13.52 6.46 8.25
CA GLY A 111 14.92 6.70 8.10
C GLY A 111 15.39 7.77 9.07
N GLN A 112 16.50 7.50 9.69
CA GLN A 112 17.09 8.44 10.61
C GLN A 112 18.37 8.98 10.01
N PRO A 113 18.52 10.29 10.04
CA PRO A 113 19.82 10.84 9.62
C PRO A 113 20.91 10.40 10.57
#